data_c7caf18fea9874eced5c64d1edd3d825
#
_entry.id   c7caf18fea9874eced5c64d1edd3d825
#
_cell.length_a   1.000
_cell.length_b   1.000
_cell.length_c   1.000
_cell.angle_alpha   90.00
_cell.angle_beta   90.00
_cell.angle_gamma   90.00
#
_symmetry.space_group_name_H-M   'P 1'
#
loop_
_entity.id
_entity.type
_entity.pdbx_description
1 polymer ?
#
loop_
_entity_poly.entity_id
_entity_poly.type
_entity_poly.pdbx_seq_one_letter_code
_entity_poly.pdbx_strand_id
1 'polypeptide(L)'
;MEFLNQINYDLIKLIKKNQNTKQSTFIGKIDDKDLIISINPIVIDQIDSKNLINNISSENIKVIVSNDRYHKYLIDQNSKIDFTVIYPALECDILKYCKNDLGLYIETYDDYMKNIYPNIVGKSVEWIDNIMNHKFEHEFILYEDEDYILMPDMKWNRIDISDMYCLAIVKDKSLMSIRELTAKDISLLKKIRNISLRIINEKYGIPQYKIKAYFHYPPSFYQLHIHFNMIDYIQFGATCVAGHSLNSVINNLKISSDYYQKVDIEKWYAIN
;
A
#
# COMPACT_ATOMS: atom_id res chain seq x y z
N MET A 1 1.96 -4.68 21.11
CA MET A 1 1.15 -5.93 21.31
C MET A 1 0.10 -5.83 22.40
N GLU A 2 0.20 -4.89 23.31
CA GLU A 2 -0.77 -4.76 24.45
C GLU A 2 -2.23 -4.65 24.01
N PHE A 3 -2.52 -3.98 22.92
CA PHE A 3 -3.91 -3.82 22.45
C PHE A 3 -4.52 -5.10 21.85
N LEU A 4 -3.73 -6.07 21.36
CA LEU A 4 -4.28 -7.33 20.83
C LEU A 4 -5.04 -8.12 21.92
N ASN A 5 -4.58 -8.04 23.16
CA ASN A 5 -5.23 -8.70 24.28
C ASN A 5 -6.55 -7.99 24.69
N GLN A 6 -6.80 -6.79 24.19
CA GLN A 6 -8.01 -5.99 24.48
C GLN A 6 -9.10 -6.19 23.42
N ILE A 7 -8.80 -6.96 22.35
CA ILE A 7 -9.76 -7.20 21.28
C ILE A 7 -10.88 -8.10 21.82
N ASN A 8 -12.11 -7.58 21.80
CA ASN A 8 -13.28 -8.40 22.03
C ASN A 8 -13.66 -9.12 20.72
N TYR A 9 -13.23 -10.35 20.59
CA TYR A 9 -13.41 -11.15 19.37
C TYR A 9 -14.87 -11.46 19.05
N ASP A 10 -15.78 -11.40 20.03
CA ASP A 10 -17.23 -11.58 19.80
C ASP A 10 -17.86 -10.41 19.05
N LEU A 11 -17.24 -9.23 19.10
CA LEU A 11 -17.69 -8.04 18.41
C LEU A 11 -17.09 -7.86 17.02
N ILE A 12 -16.19 -8.76 16.60
CA ILE A 12 -15.58 -8.71 15.27
C ILE A 12 -16.57 -9.25 14.23
N LYS A 13 -16.77 -8.48 13.16
CA LYS A 13 -17.62 -8.83 12.03
C LYS A 13 -16.80 -9.01 10.77
N LEU A 14 -17.02 -10.10 10.04
CA LEU A 14 -16.50 -10.28 8.68
C LEU A 14 -17.18 -9.28 7.74
N ILE A 15 -16.41 -8.49 7.03
CA ILE A 15 -16.91 -7.46 6.11
C ILE A 15 -16.56 -7.72 4.67
N LYS A 16 -15.47 -8.44 4.40
CA LYS A 16 -15.03 -8.71 3.02
C LYS A 16 -14.29 -10.03 2.91
N LYS A 17 -14.60 -10.78 1.84
CA LYS A 17 -13.81 -11.90 1.34
C LYS A 17 -13.34 -11.58 -0.05
N ASN A 18 -12.05 -11.67 -0.30
CA ASN A 18 -11.48 -11.51 -1.63
C ASN A 18 -10.88 -12.84 -2.08
N GLN A 19 -11.58 -13.53 -3.00
CA GLN A 19 -11.15 -14.82 -3.51
C GLN A 19 -9.86 -14.72 -4.35
N ASN A 20 -9.66 -13.59 -5.04
CA ASN A 20 -8.50 -13.41 -5.91
C ASN A 20 -7.22 -13.17 -5.10
N THR A 21 -7.31 -12.37 -4.04
CA THR A 21 -6.17 -12.10 -3.15
C THR A 21 -6.10 -13.06 -1.96
N LYS A 22 -7.07 -13.99 -1.85
CA LYS A 22 -7.22 -14.89 -0.70
C LYS A 22 -7.15 -14.15 0.63
N GLN A 23 -7.92 -13.07 0.74
CA GLN A 23 -7.92 -12.19 1.90
C GLN A 23 -9.28 -12.16 2.57
N SER A 24 -9.31 -12.20 3.90
CA SER A 24 -10.51 -11.98 4.72
C SER A 24 -10.30 -10.74 5.59
N THR A 25 -11.27 -9.82 5.57
CA THR A 25 -11.18 -8.56 6.32
C THR A 25 -12.35 -8.46 7.30
N PHE A 26 -12.05 -8.01 8.50
CA PHE A 26 -12.95 -7.89 9.63
C PHE A 26 -12.91 -6.49 10.21
N ILE A 27 -14.04 -6.02 10.75
CA ILE A 27 -14.13 -4.80 11.54
C ILE A 27 -14.55 -5.12 12.97
N GLY A 28 -14.02 -4.40 13.92
CA GLY A 28 -14.35 -4.49 15.35
C GLY A 28 -14.09 -3.17 16.04
N LYS A 29 -14.10 -3.19 17.39
CA LYS A 29 -13.79 -2.03 18.23
C LYS A 29 -12.93 -2.43 19.43
N ILE A 30 -12.08 -1.50 19.86
CA ILE A 30 -11.40 -1.48 21.15
C ILE A 30 -11.62 -0.09 21.74
N ASP A 31 -12.17 0.01 22.96
CA ASP A 31 -12.41 1.28 23.63
C ASP A 31 -13.08 2.35 22.74
N ASP A 32 -14.19 1.98 22.09
CA ASP A 32 -14.95 2.81 21.14
C ASP A 32 -14.20 3.24 19.86
N LYS A 33 -12.95 2.87 19.68
CA LYS A 33 -12.18 3.12 18.46
C LYS A 33 -12.31 1.95 17.50
N ASP A 34 -12.47 2.27 16.22
CA ASP A 34 -12.60 1.26 15.18
C ASP A 34 -11.27 0.52 14.97
N LEU A 35 -11.39 -0.78 14.66
CA LEU A 35 -10.31 -1.72 14.42
C LEU A 35 -10.58 -2.45 13.11
N ILE A 36 -9.59 -2.56 12.24
CA ILE A 36 -9.63 -3.42 11.06
C ILE A 36 -8.59 -4.52 11.22
N ILE A 37 -9.01 -5.77 10.95
CA ILE A 37 -8.12 -6.92 10.88
C ILE A 37 -8.21 -7.51 9.48
N SER A 38 -7.07 -7.66 8.81
CA SER A 38 -6.98 -8.26 7.48
C SER A 38 -6.04 -9.45 7.52
N ILE A 39 -6.52 -10.63 7.14
CA ILE A 39 -5.81 -11.91 7.20
C ILE A 39 -5.50 -12.39 5.79
N ASN A 40 -4.26 -12.77 5.52
CA ASN A 40 -3.74 -13.26 4.24
C ASN A 40 -2.89 -14.54 4.44
N PRO A 41 -2.79 -15.41 3.44
CA PRO A 41 -3.59 -15.56 2.23
C PRO A 41 -4.73 -16.56 2.42
N ILE A 42 -5.64 -16.31 3.33
CA ILE A 42 -6.72 -17.25 3.65
C ILE A 42 -8.09 -16.61 3.48
N VAL A 43 -9.01 -17.35 2.84
CA VAL A 43 -10.44 -17.00 2.78
C VAL A 43 -11.18 -17.89 3.76
N ILE A 44 -11.63 -17.31 4.86
CA ILE A 44 -12.28 -18.02 5.96
C ILE A 44 -13.65 -17.42 6.26
N ASP A 45 -14.54 -18.24 6.81
CA ASP A 45 -15.84 -17.81 7.29
C ASP A 45 -15.78 -17.13 8.66
N GLN A 46 -16.87 -16.48 9.05
CA GLN A 46 -16.93 -15.75 10.33
C GLN A 46 -16.62 -16.65 11.54
N ILE A 47 -17.05 -17.92 11.52
CA ILE A 47 -16.85 -18.88 12.61
C ILE A 47 -15.38 -19.31 12.66
N ASP A 48 -14.81 -19.65 11.53
CA ASP A 48 -13.41 -20.08 11.43
C ASP A 48 -12.44 -18.94 11.77
N SER A 49 -12.79 -17.71 11.40
CA SER A 49 -11.99 -16.53 11.72
C SER A 49 -11.95 -16.24 13.22
N LYS A 50 -13.08 -16.37 13.92
CA LYS A 50 -13.09 -16.23 15.38
C LYS A 50 -12.18 -17.25 16.04
N ASN A 51 -12.23 -18.49 15.61
CA ASN A 51 -11.36 -19.55 16.13
C ASN A 51 -9.87 -19.24 15.84
N LEU A 52 -9.56 -18.79 14.63
CA LEU A 52 -8.19 -18.45 14.27
C LEU A 52 -7.68 -17.28 15.13
N ILE A 53 -8.48 -16.21 15.24
CA ILE A 53 -8.08 -15.00 15.98
C ILE A 53 -8.02 -15.28 17.48
N ASN A 54 -8.96 -16.03 18.04
CA ASN A 54 -8.95 -16.42 19.47
C ASN A 54 -7.74 -17.28 19.84
N ASN A 55 -7.22 -18.07 18.92
CA ASN A 55 -6.03 -18.90 19.12
C ASN A 55 -4.72 -18.14 18.90
N ILE A 56 -4.78 -16.86 18.53
CA ILE A 56 -3.61 -16.00 18.44
C ILE A 56 -3.15 -15.66 19.86
N SER A 57 -2.14 -16.36 20.36
CA SER A 57 -1.46 -16.01 21.61
C SER A 57 -0.18 -15.22 21.30
N SER A 58 0.27 -14.45 22.29
CA SER A 58 1.52 -13.67 22.17
C SER A 58 2.75 -14.56 21.90
N GLU A 59 2.70 -15.83 22.22
CA GLU A 59 3.77 -16.83 21.98
C GLU A 59 3.85 -17.29 20.52
N ASN A 60 2.74 -17.18 19.78
CA ASN A 60 2.62 -17.64 18.39
C ASN A 60 2.71 -16.51 17.36
N ILE A 61 2.96 -15.29 17.78
CA ILE A 61 2.97 -14.11 16.91
C ILE A 61 4.38 -13.53 16.79
N LYS A 62 4.82 -13.32 15.55
CA LYS A 62 6.00 -12.52 15.24
C LYS A 62 5.55 -11.18 14.68
N VAL A 63 5.99 -10.07 15.28
CA VAL A 63 5.82 -8.73 14.73
C VAL A 63 6.70 -8.59 13.48
N ILE A 64 6.11 -8.25 12.34
CA ILE A 64 6.84 -7.93 11.11
C ILE A 64 7.08 -6.43 11.04
N VAL A 65 6.00 -5.64 11.23
CA VAL A 65 6.00 -4.18 11.15
C VAL A 65 5.06 -3.65 12.23
N SER A 66 5.46 -2.57 12.86
CA SER A 66 4.61 -1.79 13.75
C SER A 66 4.98 -0.32 13.56
N ASN A 67 4.16 0.42 12.84
CA ASN A 67 4.39 1.83 12.53
C ASN A 67 3.06 2.58 12.55
N ASP A 68 2.99 3.66 13.35
CA ASP A 68 1.78 4.44 13.58
C ASP A 68 0.60 3.50 13.97
N ARG A 69 -0.50 3.54 13.26
CA ARG A 69 -1.69 2.69 13.45
C ARG A 69 -1.67 1.38 12.67
N TYR A 70 -0.62 1.11 11.89
CA TYR A 70 -0.50 -0.08 11.07
C TYR A 70 0.43 -1.10 11.74
N HIS A 71 -0.09 -2.31 11.97
CA HIS A 71 0.66 -3.38 12.62
C HIS A 71 0.51 -4.66 11.81
N LYS A 72 1.62 -5.26 11.42
CA LYS A 72 1.64 -6.52 10.68
C LYS A 72 2.32 -7.62 11.49
N TYR A 73 1.69 -8.77 11.52
CA TYR A 73 2.11 -9.93 12.29
C TYR A 73 2.13 -11.19 11.43
N LEU A 74 3.01 -12.14 11.77
CA LEU A 74 2.96 -13.52 11.32
C LEU A 74 2.40 -14.39 12.42
N ILE A 75 1.53 -15.34 12.07
CA ILE A 75 1.06 -16.40 12.95
C ILE A 75 2.03 -17.57 12.77
N ASP A 76 2.87 -17.84 13.78
CA ASP A 76 3.94 -18.83 13.76
C ASP A 76 5.09 -18.48 12.76
N GLN A 77 6.30 -18.86 13.11
CA GLN A 77 7.50 -18.52 12.32
C GLN A 77 7.58 -19.24 10.97
N ASN A 78 6.87 -20.36 10.81
CA ASN A 78 6.83 -21.16 9.59
C ASN A 78 5.52 -21.01 8.81
N SER A 79 4.58 -20.20 9.28
CA SER A 79 3.29 -19.98 8.63
C SER A 79 3.41 -18.95 7.53
N LYS A 80 2.76 -19.23 6.39
CA LYS A 80 2.53 -18.22 5.34
C LYS A 80 1.34 -17.30 5.65
N ILE A 81 0.70 -17.47 6.81
CA ILE A 81 -0.45 -16.69 7.22
C ILE A 81 0.05 -15.46 7.97
N ASP A 82 -0.26 -14.31 7.43
CA ASP A 82 -0.07 -13.04 8.12
C ASP A 82 -1.39 -12.32 8.38
N PHE A 83 -1.40 -11.44 9.35
CA PHE A 83 -2.52 -10.54 9.56
C PHE A 83 -2.05 -9.12 9.81
N THR A 84 -2.79 -8.19 9.25
CA THR A 84 -2.59 -6.75 9.45
C THR A 84 -3.68 -6.21 10.33
N VAL A 85 -3.29 -5.46 11.34
CA VAL A 85 -4.19 -4.72 12.23
C VAL A 85 -4.01 -3.23 11.98
N ILE A 86 -5.11 -2.52 11.81
CA ILE A 86 -5.14 -1.05 11.74
C ILE A 86 -5.91 -0.58 12.97
N TYR A 87 -5.20 0.10 13.88
CA TYR A 87 -5.79 0.61 15.12
C TYR A 87 -5.08 1.87 15.63
N PRO A 88 -5.82 2.95 15.94
CA PRO A 88 -7.22 3.14 15.60
C PRO A 88 -7.44 3.28 14.08
N ALA A 89 -8.49 2.63 13.54
CA ALA A 89 -8.86 2.76 12.15
C ALA A 89 -9.62 4.07 11.93
N LEU A 90 -9.22 4.83 10.93
CA LEU A 90 -9.88 6.06 10.53
C LEU A 90 -10.97 5.78 9.48
N GLU A 91 -11.84 6.75 9.24
CA GLU A 91 -12.91 6.64 8.24
C GLU A 91 -12.38 6.24 6.85
N CYS A 92 -11.25 6.79 6.43
CA CYS A 92 -10.62 6.42 5.16
C CYS A 92 -10.18 4.94 5.10
N ASP A 93 -9.76 4.37 6.23
CA ASP A 93 -9.43 2.94 6.31
C ASP A 93 -10.70 2.10 6.22
N ILE A 94 -11.75 2.47 6.96
CA ILE A 94 -13.05 1.79 6.92
C ILE A 94 -13.61 1.81 5.50
N LEU A 95 -13.62 2.96 4.85
CA LEU A 95 -14.06 3.10 3.47
C LEU A 95 -13.28 2.18 2.52
N LYS A 96 -11.96 2.11 2.67
CA LYS A 96 -11.09 1.29 1.83
C LYS A 96 -11.33 -0.21 2.00
N TYR A 97 -11.57 -0.67 3.22
CA TYR A 97 -11.65 -2.10 3.54
C TYR A 97 -13.07 -2.64 3.58
N CYS A 98 -14.08 -1.81 3.93
CA CYS A 98 -15.46 -2.27 4.12
C CYS A 98 -16.33 -2.17 2.87
N LYS A 99 -15.98 -1.34 1.88
CA LYS A 99 -16.83 -1.15 0.71
C LYS A 99 -16.52 -2.13 -0.39
N ASN A 100 -17.60 -2.73 -0.93
CA ASN A 100 -17.52 -3.72 -1.99
C ASN A 100 -17.88 -3.14 -3.37
N ASP A 101 -18.69 -2.07 -3.41
CA ASP A 101 -19.13 -1.48 -4.66
C ASP A 101 -18.19 -0.36 -5.08
N LEU A 102 -17.68 -0.46 -6.30
CA LEU A 102 -16.77 0.52 -6.88
C LEU A 102 -17.44 1.13 -8.12
N GLY A 103 -17.35 2.45 -8.20
CA GLY A 103 -17.70 3.20 -9.39
C GLY A 103 -16.45 3.75 -10.07
N LEU A 104 -16.60 4.13 -11.34
CA LEU A 104 -15.60 4.86 -12.11
C LEU A 104 -16.05 6.30 -12.29
N TYR A 105 -15.09 7.20 -12.28
CA TYR A 105 -15.29 8.63 -12.45
C TYR A 105 -14.10 9.19 -13.25
N ILE A 106 -14.39 10.08 -14.17
CA ILE A 106 -13.38 10.77 -14.97
C ILE A 106 -13.03 12.08 -14.26
N GLU A 107 -11.81 12.19 -13.76
CA GLU A 107 -11.30 13.35 -13.05
C GLU A 107 -10.53 14.25 -14.01
N THR A 108 -11.02 15.49 -14.19
CA THR A 108 -10.26 16.54 -14.87
C THR A 108 -9.14 17.08 -13.97
N TYR A 109 -8.16 17.78 -14.53
CA TYR A 109 -7.14 18.46 -13.72
C TYR A 109 -7.76 19.57 -12.85
N ASP A 110 -8.79 20.25 -13.34
CA ASP A 110 -9.53 21.25 -12.57
C ASP A 110 -10.24 20.64 -11.35
N ASP A 111 -10.83 19.44 -11.50
CA ASP A 111 -11.42 18.71 -10.36
C ASP A 111 -10.37 18.37 -9.32
N TYR A 112 -9.20 17.90 -9.76
CA TYR A 112 -8.08 17.62 -8.87
C TYR A 112 -7.66 18.88 -8.10
N MET A 113 -7.44 19.99 -8.79
CA MET A 113 -7.01 21.24 -8.19
C MET A 113 -8.05 21.87 -7.24
N LYS A 114 -9.34 21.68 -7.51
CA LYS A 114 -10.42 22.23 -6.66
C LYS A 114 -10.73 21.35 -5.45
N ASN A 115 -10.78 20.03 -5.64
CA ASN A 115 -11.38 19.13 -4.67
C ASN A 115 -10.34 18.29 -3.89
N ILE A 116 -9.14 18.07 -4.45
CA ILE A 116 -8.14 17.19 -3.86
C ILE A 116 -6.91 17.97 -3.38
N TYR A 117 -6.28 18.73 -4.27
CA TYR A 117 -5.04 19.43 -4.00
C TYR A 117 -5.07 20.29 -2.72
N PRO A 118 -6.12 21.10 -2.42
CA PRO A 118 -6.17 21.89 -1.19
C PRO A 118 -6.23 21.06 0.09
N ASN A 119 -6.67 19.81 -0.03
CA ASN A 119 -6.79 18.89 1.10
C ASN A 119 -5.53 18.09 1.39
N ILE A 120 -4.56 18.07 0.47
CA ILE A 120 -3.34 17.28 0.57
C ILE A 120 -2.07 18.13 0.63
N VAL A 121 -2.06 19.29 0.00
CA VAL A 121 -0.88 20.17 -0.06
C VAL A 121 -0.44 20.59 1.35
N GLY A 122 0.87 20.45 1.61
CA GLY A 122 1.46 20.78 2.90
C GLY A 122 1.11 19.83 4.05
N LYS A 123 0.34 18.77 3.79
CA LYS A 123 0.06 17.75 4.79
C LYS A 123 1.14 16.68 4.81
N SER A 124 1.47 16.25 6.00
CA SER A 124 2.43 15.20 6.27
C SER A 124 1.71 13.85 6.42
N VAL A 125 2.38 12.79 6.01
CA VAL A 125 1.95 11.41 6.24
C VAL A 125 2.86 10.83 7.31
N GLU A 126 2.37 10.74 8.55
CA GLU A 126 3.18 10.46 9.74
C GLU A 126 4.06 9.21 9.61
N TRP A 127 3.50 8.09 9.15
CA TRP A 127 4.27 6.86 9.02
C TRP A 127 5.41 6.99 7.98
N ILE A 128 5.22 7.81 6.92
CA ILE A 128 6.27 8.11 5.93
C ILE A 128 7.35 8.98 6.57
N ASP A 129 6.95 10.02 7.31
CA ASP A 129 7.90 10.87 8.03
C ASP A 129 8.72 10.07 9.05
N ASN A 130 8.11 9.07 9.68
CA ASN A 130 8.82 8.15 10.56
C ASN A 130 9.89 7.33 9.83
N ILE A 131 9.59 6.83 8.62
CA ILE A 131 10.56 6.13 7.78
C ILE A 131 11.65 7.09 7.30
N MET A 132 11.27 8.27 6.75
CA MET A 132 12.20 9.27 6.24
C MET A 132 13.17 9.79 7.29
N ASN A 133 12.74 9.81 8.57
CA ASN A 133 13.56 10.22 9.72
C ASN A 133 14.23 9.04 10.45
N HIS A 134 14.20 7.84 9.87
CA HIS A 134 14.80 6.61 10.42
C HIS A 134 14.31 6.23 11.83
N LYS A 135 13.07 6.63 12.19
CA LYS A 135 12.49 6.30 13.49
C LYS A 135 11.94 4.87 13.52
N PHE A 136 11.39 4.41 12.37
CA PHE A 136 10.81 3.07 12.20
C PHE A 136 11.23 2.49 10.86
N GLU A 137 11.28 1.16 10.79
CA GLU A 137 11.48 0.35 9.58
C GLU A 137 12.81 0.60 8.85
N HIS A 138 13.77 1.35 9.44
CA HIS A 138 15.04 1.67 8.79
C HIS A 138 15.88 0.41 8.48
N GLU A 139 15.73 -0.66 9.28
CA GLU A 139 16.38 -1.95 9.07
C GLU A 139 15.91 -2.68 7.79
N PHE A 140 14.79 -2.24 7.22
CA PHE A 140 14.24 -2.82 5.99
C PHE A 140 14.57 -2.03 4.73
N ILE A 141 15.21 -0.87 4.87
CA ILE A 141 15.61 -0.05 3.72
C ILE A 141 16.60 -0.83 2.87
N LEU A 142 16.27 -1.02 1.60
CA LEU A 142 17.10 -1.72 0.62
C LEU A 142 18.07 -0.75 -0.07
N TYR A 143 17.62 0.47 -0.29
CA TYR A 143 18.38 1.55 -0.90
C TYR A 143 17.83 2.90 -0.47
N GLU A 144 18.72 3.86 -0.30
CA GLU A 144 18.38 5.24 0.00
C GLU A 144 19.41 6.18 -0.60
N ASP A 145 18.94 7.30 -1.14
CA ASP A 145 19.76 8.44 -1.54
C ASP A 145 19.03 9.78 -1.25
N GLU A 146 19.48 10.86 -1.86
CA GLU A 146 18.86 12.18 -1.73
C GLU A 146 17.45 12.27 -2.27
N ASP A 147 17.08 11.42 -3.26
CA ASP A 147 15.83 11.51 -3.99
C ASP A 147 14.75 10.58 -3.44
N TYR A 148 15.10 9.36 -3.01
CA TYR A 148 14.10 8.37 -2.62
C TYR A 148 14.63 7.27 -1.70
N ILE A 149 13.68 6.54 -1.09
CA ILE A 149 13.93 5.32 -0.30
C ILE A 149 13.25 4.15 -1.02
N LEU A 150 13.97 3.02 -1.17
CA LEU A 150 13.41 1.75 -1.60
C LEU A 150 13.34 0.77 -0.44
N MET A 151 12.18 0.18 -0.19
CA MET A 151 11.97 -0.78 0.89
C MET A 151 10.89 -1.80 0.54
N PRO A 152 10.82 -2.96 1.22
CA PRO A 152 9.68 -3.87 1.12
C PRO A 152 8.39 -3.19 1.58
N ASP A 153 7.32 -3.32 0.79
CA ASP A 153 5.97 -2.89 1.21
C ASP A 153 5.48 -3.79 2.35
N MET A 154 4.75 -3.21 3.31
CA MET A 154 4.19 -3.97 4.44
C MET A 154 3.14 -5.03 4.01
N LYS A 155 2.63 -4.99 2.79
CA LYS A 155 1.76 -6.04 2.24
C LYS A 155 2.49 -7.35 2.01
N TRP A 156 3.81 -7.32 1.84
CA TRP A 156 4.64 -8.50 1.68
C TRP A 156 5.09 -9.05 3.03
N ASN A 157 4.96 -10.37 3.22
CA ASN A 157 5.43 -11.05 4.44
C ASN A 157 6.96 -11.23 4.50
N ARG A 158 7.69 -10.87 3.41
CA ARG A 158 9.16 -10.97 3.25
C ARG A 158 9.70 -12.41 3.29
N ILE A 159 8.84 -13.41 3.16
CA ILE A 159 9.19 -14.84 3.17
C ILE A 159 8.97 -15.42 1.77
N ASP A 160 7.79 -15.24 1.19
CA ASP A 160 7.45 -15.80 -0.11
C ASP A 160 7.87 -14.82 -1.24
N ILE A 161 8.88 -15.25 -1.99
CA ILE A 161 9.39 -14.45 -3.11
C ILE A 161 8.35 -14.28 -4.22
N SER A 162 7.40 -15.23 -4.36
CA SER A 162 6.31 -15.10 -5.34
C SER A 162 5.41 -13.90 -5.07
N ASP A 163 5.35 -13.45 -3.82
CA ASP A 163 4.55 -12.30 -3.38
C ASP A 163 5.39 -11.05 -3.18
N MET A 164 6.65 -11.04 -3.70
CA MET A 164 7.56 -9.91 -3.54
C MET A 164 6.91 -8.60 -3.90
N TYR A 165 7.01 -7.66 -2.98
CA TYR A 165 6.45 -6.34 -3.12
C TYR A 165 7.36 -5.30 -2.44
N CYS A 166 7.87 -4.36 -3.24
CA CYS A 166 8.66 -3.23 -2.76
C CYS A 166 8.00 -1.91 -3.14
N LEU A 167 8.36 -0.88 -2.40
CA LEU A 167 7.89 0.49 -2.56
C LEU A 167 9.09 1.42 -2.66
N ALA A 168 9.12 2.27 -3.70
CA ALA A 168 10.04 3.40 -3.78
C ALA A 168 9.28 4.66 -3.40
N ILE A 169 9.67 5.35 -2.33
CA ILE A 169 9.04 6.56 -1.81
C ILE A 169 9.93 7.75 -2.10
N VAL A 170 9.43 8.70 -2.88
CA VAL A 170 10.16 9.92 -3.26
C VAL A 170 10.19 10.88 -2.08
N LYS A 171 11.38 11.48 -1.82
CA LYS A 171 11.58 12.38 -0.67
C LYS A 171 11.01 13.78 -0.89
N ASP A 172 10.95 14.24 -2.15
CA ASP A 172 10.36 15.54 -2.48
C ASP A 172 8.86 15.57 -2.16
N LYS A 173 8.50 16.32 -1.13
CA LYS A 173 7.12 16.46 -0.65
C LYS A 173 6.22 17.25 -1.60
N SER A 174 6.78 17.95 -2.58
CA SER A 174 6.00 18.61 -3.63
C SER A 174 5.43 17.63 -4.66
N LEU A 175 6.03 16.45 -4.77
CA LEU A 175 5.57 15.36 -5.62
C LEU A 175 4.62 14.46 -4.82
N MET A 176 3.33 14.67 -4.96
CA MET A 176 2.31 13.94 -4.18
C MET A 176 1.68 12.80 -4.97
N SER A 177 1.54 12.93 -6.28
CA SER A 177 0.94 11.94 -7.17
C SER A 177 1.49 12.08 -8.59
N ILE A 178 0.94 11.34 -9.57
CA ILE A 178 1.28 11.53 -10.98
C ILE A 178 0.83 12.89 -11.52
N ARG A 179 -0.10 13.58 -10.84
CA ARG A 179 -0.61 14.90 -11.26
C ARG A 179 0.44 16.01 -11.18
N GLU A 180 1.42 15.92 -10.27
CA GLU A 180 2.52 16.88 -10.12
C GLU A 180 3.67 16.61 -11.09
N LEU A 181 3.72 15.42 -11.71
CA LEU A 181 4.84 15.04 -12.57
C LEU A 181 4.89 15.84 -13.86
N THR A 182 6.11 16.24 -14.20
CA THR A 182 6.44 16.95 -15.43
C THR A 182 7.64 16.32 -16.15
N ALA A 183 7.99 16.81 -17.34
CA ALA A 183 9.17 16.33 -18.05
C ALA A 183 10.49 16.49 -17.26
N LYS A 184 10.54 17.40 -16.27
CA LYS A 184 11.70 17.58 -15.38
C LYS A 184 11.98 16.32 -14.55
N ASP A 185 10.93 15.56 -14.24
CA ASP A 185 11.01 14.39 -13.34
C ASP A 185 11.38 13.10 -14.09
N ILE A 186 11.50 13.13 -15.43
CA ILE A 186 11.84 11.95 -16.24
C ILE A 186 13.17 11.31 -15.80
N SER A 187 14.17 12.13 -15.47
CA SER A 187 15.47 11.64 -15.01
C SER A 187 15.35 10.92 -13.68
N LEU A 188 14.61 11.48 -12.72
CA LEU A 188 14.31 10.87 -11.43
C LEU A 188 13.56 9.53 -11.63
N LEU A 189 12.50 9.50 -12.43
CA LEU A 189 11.71 8.29 -12.67
C LEU A 189 12.55 7.17 -13.30
N LYS A 190 13.45 7.50 -14.24
CA LYS A 190 14.39 6.53 -14.83
C LYS A 190 15.41 6.05 -13.81
N LYS A 191 15.96 6.94 -12.97
CA LYS A 191 16.88 6.60 -11.88
C LYS A 191 16.22 5.60 -10.94
N ILE A 192 15.03 5.92 -10.43
CA ILE A 192 14.26 5.04 -9.53
C ILE A 192 14.04 3.68 -10.18
N ARG A 193 13.53 3.64 -11.43
CA ARG A 193 13.30 2.38 -12.14
C ARG A 193 14.56 1.51 -12.21
N ASN A 194 15.65 2.09 -12.70
CA ASN A 194 16.86 1.32 -13.04
C ASN A 194 17.55 0.81 -11.76
N ILE A 195 17.67 1.68 -10.75
CA ILE A 195 18.32 1.33 -9.48
C ILE A 195 17.45 0.33 -8.71
N SER A 196 16.15 0.58 -8.57
CA SER A 196 15.26 -0.31 -7.81
C SER A 196 15.20 -1.71 -8.41
N LEU A 197 15.07 -1.84 -9.75
CA LEU A 197 15.07 -3.15 -10.41
C LEU A 197 16.40 -3.89 -10.21
N ARG A 198 17.52 -3.17 -10.23
CA ARG A 198 18.84 -3.75 -9.96
C ARG A 198 18.95 -4.23 -8.52
N ILE A 199 18.62 -3.40 -7.54
CA ILE A 199 18.68 -3.73 -6.11
C ILE A 199 17.77 -4.92 -5.77
N ILE A 200 16.55 -4.96 -6.31
CA ILE A 200 15.62 -6.10 -6.11
C ILE A 200 16.21 -7.39 -6.70
N ASN A 201 16.81 -7.31 -7.89
CA ASN A 201 17.48 -8.46 -8.48
C ASN A 201 18.67 -8.93 -7.63
N GLU A 202 19.54 -8.03 -7.21
CA GLU A 202 20.72 -8.33 -6.37
C GLU A 202 20.31 -8.93 -5.02
N LYS A 203 19.25 -8.41 -4.40
CA LYS A 203 18.81 -8.84 -3.07
C LYS A 203 18.04 -10.15 -3.06
N TYR A 204 17.17 -10.35 -4.06
CA TYR A 204 16.19 -11.45 -4.06
C TYR A 204 16.35 -12.43 -5.24
N GLY A 205 17.31 -12.19 -6.14
CA GLY A 205 17.53 -13.03 -7.32
C GLY A 205 16.42 -12.96 -8.37
N ILE A 206 15.55 -11.93 -8.32
CA ILE A 206 14.39 -11.81 -9.21
C ILE A 206 14.80 -11.08 -10.48
N PRO A 207 14.69 -11.70 -11.67
CA PRO A 207 14.99 -11.02 -12.94
C PRO A 207 14.07 -9.82 -13.17
N GLN A 208 14.63 -8.73 -13.70
CA GLN A 208 13.91 -7.47 -13.88
C GLN A 208 12.64 -7.62 -14.74
N TYR A 209 12.62 -8.51 -15.73
CA TYR A 209 11.45 -8.77 -16.58
C TYR A 209 10.29 -9.46 -15.86
N LYS A 210 10.50 -9.97 -14.63
CA LYS A 210 9.46 -10.52 -13.78
C LYS A 210 8.85 -9.50 -12.82
N ILE A 211 9.30 -8.25 -12.87
CA ILE A 211 8.86 -7.18 -11.97
C ILE A 211 8.08 -6.13 -12.75
N LYS A 212 6.86 -5.84 -12.32
CA LYS A 212 6.10 -4.69 -12.80
C LYS A 212 6.32 -3.50 -11.88
N ALA A 213 6.52 -2.32 -12.50
CA ALA A 213 6.67 -1.05 -11.80
C ALA A 213 5.55 -0.10 -12.22
N TYR A 214 4.82 0.48 -11.26
CA TYR A 214 3.63 1.28 -11.56
C TYR A 214 3.28 2.23 -10.41
N PHE A 215 2.47 3.24 -10.73
CA PHE A 215 1.83 4.13 -9.76
C PHE A 215 0.39 3.70 -9.54
N HIS A 216 -0.14 3.93 -8.35
CA HIS A 216 -1.59 3.94 -8.11
C HIS A 216 -2.18 5.33 -8.37
N TYR A 217 -3.37 5.37 -8.96
CA TYR A 217 -4.17 6.58 -8.99
C TYR A 217 -5.66 6.24 -8.78
N PRO A 218 -6.34 6.89 -7.82
CA PRO A 218 -5.77 7.76 -6.80
C PRO A 218 -4.83 6.98 -5.86
N PRO A 219 -3.77 7.63 -5.35
CA PRO A 219 -2.85 6.99 -4.44
C PRO A 219 -3.49 6.74 -3.07
N SER A 220 -3.00 5.76 -2.34
CA SER A 220 -3.45 5.49 -0.95
C SER A 220 -3.02 6.59 0.02
N PHE A 221 -1.96 7.31 -0.29
CA PHE A 221 -1.41 8.46 0.43
C PHE A 221 -0.68 9.36 -0.56
N TYR A 222 -0.72 10.66 -0.31
CA TYR A 222 -0.23 11.68 -1.22
C TYR A 222 1.22 12.08 -0.91
N GLN A 223 2.12 11.12 -1.08
CA GLN A 223 3.55 11.25 -1.28
C GLN A 223 3.89 10.36 -2.48
N LEU A 224 4.58 10.88 -3.48
CA LEU A 224 4.86 10.13 -4.70
C LEU A 224 5.60 8.84 -4.38
N HIS A 225 5.04 7.72 -4.81
CA HIS A 225 5.63 6.41 -4.61
C HIS A 225 5.36 5.48 -5.78
N ILE A 226 6.31 4.57 -6.01
CA ILE A 226 6.28 3.62 -7.12
C ILE A 226 6.27 2.21 -6.54
N HIS A 227 5.33 1.41 -6.99
CA HIS A 227 5.19 0.01 -6.61
C HIS A 227 6.01 -0.89 -7.52
N PHE A 228 6.74 -1.84 -6.91
CA PHE A 228 7.49 -2.89 -7.58
C PHE A 228 7.02 -4.23 -7.04
N ASN A 229 6.38 -5.06 -7.86
CA ASN A 229 6.00 -6.40 -7.43
C ASN A 229 6.09 -7.42 -8.56
N MET A 230 5.97 -8.69 -8.21
CA MET A 230 5.96 -9.77 -9.19
C MET A 230 4.87 -9.54 -10.22
N ILE A 231 5.14 -9.83 -11.49
CA ILE A 231 4.17 -9.62 -12.57
C ILE A 231 2.89 -10.42 -12.35
N ASP A 232 3.01 -11.60 -11.74
CA ASP A 232 1.88 -12.50 -11.45
C ASP A 232 1.15 -12.13 -10.15
N TYR A 233 1.68 -11.21 -9.36
CA TYR A 233 1.03 -10.76 -8.13
C TYR A 233 -0.21 -9.92 -8.45
N ILE A 234 -1.40 -10.44 -8.14
CA ILE A 234 -2.67 -9.80 -8.47
C ILE A 234 -3.15 -8.95 -7.29
N GLN A 235 -3.28 -7.65 -7.52
CA GLN A 235 -3.97 -6.74 -6.60
C GLN A 235 -4.67 -5.63 -7.38
N PHE A 236 -5.72 -5.05 -6.78
CA PHE A 236 -6.56 -4.04 -7.41
C PHE A 236 -5.75 -2.84 -7.93
N GLY A 237 -4.82 -2.32 -7.16
CA GLY A 237 -4.00 -1.17 -7.53
C GLY A 237 -3.07 -1.39 -8.74
N ALA A 238 -2.85 -2.64 -9.15
CA ALA A 238 -2.07 -2.99 -10.34
C ALA A 238 -2.94 -3.27 -11.57
N THR A 239 -4.26 -3.08 -11.47
CA THR A 239 -5.19 -3.24 -12.59
C THR A 239 -5.21 -2.00 -13.48
N CYS A 240 -5.78 -2.12 -14.67
CA CYS A 240 -5.93 -0.99 -15.60
C CYS A 240 -6.78 0.17 -15.03
N VAL A 241 -7.60 -0.11 -14.01
CA VAL A 241 -8.49 0.88 -13.37
C VAL A 241 -7.75 1.81 -12.42
N ALA A 242 -6.62 1.36 -11.86
CA ALA A 242 -5.90 2.13 -10.84
C ALA A 242 -4.40 2.23 -11.10
N GLY A 243 -3.85 1.37 -11.95
CA GLY A 243 -2.40 1.23 -12.18
C GLY A 243 -1.91 1.97 -13.42
N HIS A 244 -0.96 2.86 -13.25
CA HIS A 244 -0.25 3.53 -14.35
C HIS A 244 1.18 3.00 -14.42
N SER A 245 1.51 2.23 -15.49
CA SER A 245 2.86 1.70 -15.68
C SER A 245 3.90 2.82 -15.65
N LEU A 246 4.98 2.64 -14.89
CA LEU A 246 6.08 3.61 -14.81
C LEU A 246 6.65 3.97 -16.19
N ASN A 247 6.78 2.98 -17.08
CA ASN A 247 7.25 3.24 -18.45
C ASN A 247 6.25 4.07 -19.27
N SER A 248 4.95 3.84 -19.11
CA SER A 248 3.92 4.65 -19.77
C SER A 248 3.94 6.08 -19.26
N VAL A 249 4.08 6.27 -17.93
CA VAL A 249 4.20 7.61 -17.33
C VAL A 249 5.42 8.35 -17.90
N ILE A 250 6.59 7.72 -17.94
CA ILE A 250 7.80 8.32 -18.53
C ILE A 250 7.58 8.70 -20.01
N ASN A 251 6.92 7.85 -20.78
CA ASN A 251 6.68 8.13 -22.20
C ASN A 251 5.65 9.24 -22.41
N ASN A 252 4.59 9.28 -21.62
CA ASN A 252 3.60 10.34 -21.66
C ASN A 252 4.23 11.72 -21.38
N LEU A 253 5.12 11.80 -20.39
CA LEU A 253 5.86 13.02 -20.08
C LEU A 253 6.86 13.45 -21.18
N LYS A 254 7.36 12.51 -22.00
CA LYS A 254 8.13 12.87 -23.19
C LYS A 254 7.27 13.43 -24.33
N ILE A 255 6.02 12.97 -24.43
CA ILE A 255 5.06 13.46 -25.44
C ILE A 255 4.60 14.88 -25.09
N SER A 256 4.24 15.12 -23.82
CA SER A 256 3.87 16.43 -23.30
C SER A 256 4.47 16.63 -21.92
N SER A 257 5.19 17.74 -21.75
CA SER A 257 5.90 18.06 -20.50
C SER A 257 5.00 18.05 -19.26
N ASP A 258 3.75 18.40 -19.42
CA ASP A 258 2.72 18.56 -18.41
C ASP A 258 1.52 17.64 -18.69
N TYR A 259 1.79 16.44 -19.21
CA TYR A 259 0.79 15.50 -19.68
C TYR A 259 -0.34 15.28 -18.65
N TYR A 260 0.02 14.99 -17.41
CA TYR A 260 -0.95 14.66 -16.35
C TYR A 260 -1.72 15.87 -15.80
N GLN A 261 -1.37 17.07 -16.24
CA GLN A 261 -2.10 18.32 -15.98
C GLN A 261 -3.11 18.66 -17.09
N LYS A 262 -3.05 17.94 -18.22
CA LYS A 262 -3.88 18.18 -19.40
C LYS A 262 -4.89 17.07 -19.68
N VAL A 263 -4.57 15.86 -19.25
CA VAL A 263 -5.45 14.72 -19.53
C VAL A 263 -6.42 14.46 -18.38
N ASP A 264 -7.58 14.00 -18.74
CA ASP A 264 -8.51 13.42 -17.80
C ASP A 264 -8.01 12.04 -17.35
N ILE A 265 -8.18 11.71 -16.07
CA ILE A 265 -7.80 10.41 -15.53
C ILE A 265 -9.04 9.71 -15.01
N GLU A 266 -9.26 8.49 -15.51
CA GLU A 266 -10.26 7.61 -14.94
C GLU A 266 -9.77 7.14 -13.57
N LYS A 267 -10.60 7.31 -12.56
CA LYS A 267 -10.34 6.83 -11.21
C LYS A 267 -11.53 6.11 -10.63
N TRP A 268 -11.23 5.19 -9.75
CA TRP A 268 -12.25 4.49 -8.99
C TRP A 268 -12.63 5.25 -7.71
N TYR A 269 -13.84 5.04 -7.24
CA TYR A 269 -14.32 5.48 -5.92
C TYR A 269 -15.23 4.44 -5.30
N ALA A 270 -15.32 4.45 -3.98
CA ALA A 270 -16.25 3.58 -3.28
C ALA A 270 -17.67 4.19 -3.33
N ILE A 271 -18.65 3.42 -3.79
CA ILE A 271 -20.07 3.81 -3.77
C ILE A 271 -20.59 3.65 -2.34
N ASN A 272 -21.27 4.68 -1.85
CA ASN A 272 -21.87 4.70 -0.50
C ASN A 272 -23.20 3.99 -0.45
#